data_5a9b1895e3da3e15f2a6db4810581dfe
#
_entry.id   5a9b1895e3da3e15f2a6db4810581dfe
#
_cell.length_a   1.000
_cell.length_b   1.000
_cell.length_c   1.000
_cell.angle_alpha   90.00
_cell.angle_beta   90.00
_cell.angle_gamma   90.00
#
_symmetry.space_group_name_H-M   'P 1'
#
loop_
_entity.id
_entity.type
_entity.pdbx_description
1 polymer ?
#
loop_
_entity_poly.entity_id
_entity_poly.type
_entity_poly.pdbx_seq_one_letter_code
_entity_poly.pdbx_strand_id
1 'polypeptide(L)'
;RPDGFKNDELQQWLLSAFRVSSLAERVNQREEVMIEPAPPAANLLQDVMEAIDGKRLLRIVYKSHYQDEKEIILLPAFVRLFKQRWYVIGEVRGKERAMTCALERVKEIELLEGSKVKFSPKLRAILKPEVYFEHCFGIIRQFEPITIRFRAFWPQDAYLKDVPLHASQIEVNHTEDYTDFEVFVRPTYDLKQELLWYRDKLAILSPELFRQDMIQVLRATLSGYETGESHAIDE
;
A
#
# COMPACT_ATOMS: atom_id res chain seq x y z
N ARG A 1 2.73 23.00 -9.73
CA ARG A 1 1.85 22.35 -8.75
C ARG A 1 1.38 21.05 -9.38
N PRO A 2 1.66 19.87 -8.83
CA PRO A 2 0.88 18.70 -9.17
C PRO A 2 -0.50 18.96 -8.54
N ASP A 3 -1.52 19.05 -9.35
CA ASP A 3 -2.90 19.14 -8.90
C ASP A 3 -3.19 17.85 -8.15
N GLY A 4 -3.22 17.94 -6.82
CA GLY A 4 -3.78 16.91 -5.98
C GLY A 4 -5.18 16.57 -6.50
N PHE A 5 -5.59 15.32 -6.37
CA PHE A 5 -6.94 14.87 -6.67
C PHE A 5 -7.93 15.95 -6.27
N LYS A 6 -8.62 16.52 -7.26
CA LYS A 6 -9.61 17.55 -6.99
C LYS A 6 -10.63 16.94 -6.05
N ASN A 7 -10.96 17.66 -5.00
CA ASN A 7 -11.95 17.27 -3.99
C ASN A 7 -13.24 16.70 -4.61
N ASP A 8 -13.55 17.12 -5.83
CA ASP A 8 -14.68 16.67 -6.63
C ASP A 8 -14.53 15.21 -7.14
N GLU A 9 -13.33 14.75 -7.51
CA GLU A 9 -13.11 13.37 -7.96
C GLU A 9 -13.18 12.39 -6.80
N LEU A 10 -12.63 12.75 -5.65
CA LEU A 10 -12.76 11.97 -4.43
C LEU A 10 -14.21 11.93 -3.94
N GLN A 11 -14.92 13.06 -4.01
CA GLN A 11 -16.35 13.13 -3.70
C GLN A 11 -17.18 12.28 -4.67
N GLN A 12 -16.89 12.33 -5.96
CA GLN A 12 -17.59 11.50 -6.96
C GLN A 12 -17.25 10.01 -6.78
N TRP A 13 -16.01 9.67 -6.45
CA TRP A 13 -15.63 8.31 -6.13
C TRP A 13 -16.31 7.81 -4.84
N LEU A 14 -16.33 8.61 -3.77
CA LEU A 14 -17.06 8.32 -2.54
C LEU A 14 -18.56 8.19 -2.79
N LEU A 15 -19.14 9.10 -3.57
CA LEU A 15 -20.56 9.04 -3.93
C LEU A 15 -20.88 7.83 -4.80
N SER A 16 -19.96 7.42 -5.69
CA SER A 16 -20.11 6.17 -6.46
C SER A 16 -19.95 4.95 -5.56
N ALA A 17 -19.01 4.96 -4.62
CA ALA A 17 -18.84 3.93 -3.61
C ALA A 17 -20.04 3.86 -2.64
N PHE A 18 -20.61 5.02 -2.26
CA PHE A 18 -21.88 5.08 -1.50
C PHE A 18 -23.09 4.62 -2.32
N ARG A 19 -23.15 4.93 -3.61
CA ARG A 19 -24.17 4.39 -4.51
C ARG A 19 -24.01 2.88 -4.69
N VAL A 20 -22.78 2.39 -4.76
CA VAL A 20 -22.47 0.95 -4.74
C VAL A 20 -22.82 0.34 -3.39
N SER A 21 -22.65 1.04 -2.27
CA SER A 21 -23.07 0.58 -0.94
C SER A 21 -24.60 0.54 -0.79
N SER A 22 -25.31 1.55 -1.29
CA SER A 22 -26.78 1.56 -1.36
C SER A 22 -27.32 0.57 -2.41
N LEU A 23 -26.55 0.28 -3.45
CA LEU A 23 -26.76 -0.83 -4.37
C LEU A 23 -26.45 -2.16 -3.68
N ALA A 24 -25.42 -2.25 -2.81
CA ALA A 24 -25.10 -3.47 -2.07
C ALA A 24 -26.21 -3.89 -1.10
N GLU A 25 -26.93 -2.94 -0.48
CA GLU A 25 -28.17 -3.24 0.25
C GLU A 25 -29.27 -3.77 -0.66
N ARG A 26 -29.33 -3.32 -1.93
CA ARG A 26 -30.24 -3.85 -2.95
C ARG A 26 -29.71 -5.12 -3.63
N VAL A 27 -28.40 -5.29 -3.68
CA VAL A 27 -27.68 -6.38 -4.35
C VAL A 27 -27.65 -7.65 -3.51
N ASN A 28 -27.75 -7.56 -2.19
CA ASN A 28 -28.06 -8.73 -1.35
C ASN A 28 -29.42 -9.39 -1.70
N GLN A 29 -30.21 -8.78 -2.59
CA GLN A 29 -31.45 -9.30 -3.13
C GLN A 29 -31.41 -9.60 -4.63
N ARG A 30 -30.28 -9.37 -5.33
CA ARG A 30 -30.13 -9.58 -6.78
C ARG A 30 -28.81 -10.28 -7.09
N GLU A 31 -28.89 -11.43 -7.73
CA GLU A 31 -27.74 -12.26 -8.14
C GLU A 31 -26.89 -11.66 -9.29
N GLU A 32 -27.16 -10.41 -9.68
CA GLU A 32 -26.60 -9.80 -10.89
C GLU A 32 -25.29 -9.04 -10.67
N VAL A 33 -24.85 -8.83 -9.41
CA VAL A 33 -23.63 -8.08 -9.08
C VAL A 33 -22.79 -8.87 -8.09
N MET A 34 -21.61 -9.28 -8.52
CA MET A 34 -20.59 -9.86 -7.65
C MET A 34 -19.67 -8.77 -7.13
N ILE A 35 -19.53 -8.68 -5.83
CA ILE A 35 -18.58 -7.77 -5.15
C ILE A 35 -17.58 -8.65 -4.41
N GLU A 36 -16.30 -8.25 -4.46
CA GLU A 36 -15.29 -8.89 -3.62
C GLU A 36 -15.68 -8.78 -2.12
N PRO A 37 -15.30 -9.77 -1.30
CA PRO A 37 -15.56 -9.71 0.13
C PRO A 37 -15.01 -8.42 0.74
N ALA A 38 -15.70 -7.87 1.73
CA ALA A 38 -15.21 -6.71 2.46
C ALA A 38 -13.80 -6.99 3.03
N PRO A 39 -12.87 -6.01 2.99
CA PRO A 39 -11.56 -6.16 3.59
C PRO A 39 -11.67 -6.61 5.04
N PRO A 40 -10.81 -7.53 5.52
CA PRO A 40 -10.83 -7.98 6.89
C PRO A 40 -10.63 -6.82 7.87
N ALA A 41 -11.21 -6.92 9.05
CA ALA A 41 -11.14 -5.92 10.13
C ALA A 41 -11.71 -4.53 9.76
N ALA A 42 -12.59 -4.44 8.75
CA ALA A 42 -13.29 -3.20 8.42
C ALA A 42 -14.16 -2.67 9.60
N ASN A 43 -14.60 -3.55 10.49
CA ASN A 43 -15.30 -3.20 11.71
C ASN A 43 -14.48 -2.35 12.70
N LEU A 44 -13.14 -2.42 12.64
CA LEU A 44 -12.25 -1.60 13.49
C LEU A 44 -12.06 -0.17 12.97
N LEU A 45 -12.49 0.11 11.73
CA LEU A 45 -12.34 1.44 11.13
C LEU A 45 -13.09 2.52 11.91
N GLN A 46 -14.24 2.19 12.49
CA GLN A 46 -15.03 3.18 13.25
C GLN A 46 -14.22 3.74 14.43
N ASP A 47 -13.62 2.86 15.24
CA ASP A 47 -12.79 3.27 16.39
C ASP A 47 -11.57 4.07 15.96
N VAL A 48 -10.93 3.64 14.86
CA VAL A 48 -9.77 4.33 14.29
C VAL A 48 -10.15 5.71 13.79
N MET A 49 -11.26 5.87 13.07
CA MET A 49 -11.73 7.16 12.57
C MET A 49 -12.13 8.10 13.71
N GLU A 50 -12.82 7.59 14.74
CA GLU A 50 -13.14 8.37 15.94
C GLU A 50 -11.87 8.88 16.65
N ALA A 51 -10.84 8.04 16.72
CA ALA A 51 -9.56 8.44 17.29
C ALA A 51 -8.84 9.52 16.45
N ILE A 52 -8.89 9.43 15.13
CA ILE A 52 -8.32 10.42 14.21
C ILE A 52 -9.04 11.78 14.39
N ASP A 53 -10.36 11.79 14.31
CA ASP A 53 -11.19 12.99 14.40
C ASP A 53 -11.06 13.66 15.76
N GLY A 54 -11.07 12.82 16.82
CA GLY A 54 -10.89 13.26 18.20
C GLY A 54 -9.45 13.65 18.56
N LYS A 55 -8.46 13.31 17.74
CA LYS A 55 -7.02 13.39 18.06
C LYS A 55 -6.70 12.65 19.35
N ARG A 56 -7.25 11.46 19.50
CA ARG A 56 -7.16 10.62 20.69
C ARG A 56 -6.21 9.45 20.46
N LEU A 57 -5.70 8.91 21.56
CA LEU A 57 -4.82 7.74 21.52
C LEU A 57 -5.64 6.45 21.41
N LEU A 58 -5.07 5.49 20.69
CA LEU A 58 -5.53 4.10 20.66
C LEU A 58 -4.53 3.22 21.43
N ARG A 59 -5.04 2.37 22.31
CA ARG A 59 -4.33 1.21 22.82
C ARG A 59 -4.61 0.05 21.85
N ILE A 60 -3.57 -0.52 21.30
CA ILE A 60 -3.65 -1.59 20.30
C ILE A 60 -2.83 -2.77 20.79
N VAL A 61 -3.45 -3.93 20.92
CA VAL A 61 -2.74 -5.21 21.07
C VAL A 61 -2.50 -5.78 19.68
N TYR A 62 -1.24 -5.83 19.28
CA TYR A 62 -0.83 -6.13 17.91
C TYR A 62 0.07 -7.36 17.84
N LYS A 63 -0.26 -8.30 16.93
CA LYS A 63 0.53 -9.51 16.69
C LYS A 63 0.96 -9.57 15.23
N SER A 64 2.24 -9.32 14.96
CA SER A 64 2.82 -9.58 13.63
C SER A 64 3.11 -11.07 13.43
N HIS A 65 3.38 -11.49 12.18
CA HIS A 65 3.75 -12.88 11.91
C HIS A 65 5.17 -13.22 12.41
N TYR A 66 6.01 -12.21 12.62
CA TYR A 66 7.44 -12.36 12.93
C TYR A 66 7.80 -12.01 14.38
N GLN A 67 6.86 -11.49 15.17
CA GLN A 67 7.12 -11.00 16.52
C GLN A 67 5.99 -11.42 17.44
N ASP A 68 6.32 -11.57 18.71
CA ASP A 68 5.33 -11.78 19.77
C ASP A 68 4.34 -10.63 19.86
N GLU A 69 3.23 -10.91 20.50
CA GLU A 69 2.21 -9.94 20.79
C GLU A 69 2.74 -8.77 21.60
N LYS A 70 2.37 -7.56 21.23
CA LYS A 70 2.80 -6.35 21.91
C LYS A 70 1.69 -5.33 22.01
N GLU A 71 1.70 -4.60 23.11
CA GLU A 71 0.86 -3.43 23.29
C GLU A 71 1.52 -2.19 22.69
N ILE A 72 0.73 -1.39 21.98
CA ILE A 72 1.15 -0.17 21.31
C ILE A 72 0.16 0.94 21.65
N ILE A 73 0.67 2.06 22.13
CA ILE A 73 -0.11 3.28 22.25
C ILE A 73 0.15 4.13 21.01
N LEU A 74 -0.86 4.24 20.15
CA LEU A 74 -0.78 4.90 18.85
C LEU A 74 -1.62 6.17 18.84
N LEU A 75 -1.05 7.27 18.34
CA LEU A 75 -1.81 8.42 17.88
C LEU A 75 -2.03 8.25 16.37
N PRO A 76 -3.24 7.85 15.93
CA PRO A 76 -3.50 7.60 14.51
C PRO A 76 -3.54 8.91 13.74
N ALA A 77 -2.99 8.88 12.53
CA ALA A 77 -2.95 10.02 11.62
C ALA A 77 -3.94 9.85 10.46
N PHE A 78 -3.92 8.68 9.83
CA PHE A 78 -4.80 8.34 8.71
C PHE A 78 -4.84 6.82 8.51
N VAL A 79 -5.78 6.38 7.66
CA VAL A 79 -5.92 4.99 7.21
C VAL A 79 -5.62 4.87 5.72
N ARG A 80 -5.15 3.70 5.29
CA ARG A 80 -4.94 3.36 3.88
C ARG A 80 -5.50 1.99 3.58
N LEU A 81 -6.27 1.88 2.50
CA LEU A 81 -6.63 0.60 1.89
C LEU A 81 -5.60 0.27 0.82
N PHE A 82 -4.99 -0.91 0.91
CA PHE A 82 -4.06 -1.41 -0.08
C PHE A 82 -4.19 -2.93 -0.22
N LYS A 83 -4.40 -3.42 -1.45
CA LYS A 83 -4.59 -4.85 -1.77
C LYS A 83 -5.60 -5.53 -0.82
N GLN A 84 -6.79 -4.95 -0.69
CA GLN A 84 -7.88 -5.44 0.16
C GLN A 84 -7.52 -5.57 1.66
N ARG A 85 -6.59 -4.74 2.15
CA ARG A 85 -6.19 -4.69 3.57
C ARG A 85 -6.18 -3.27 4.08
N TRP A 86 -6.78 -3.06 5.24
CA TRP A 86 -6.76 -1.78 5.91
C TRP A 86 -5.53 -1.62 6.79
N TYR A 87 -4.91 -0.46 6.69
CA TYR A 87 -3.76 -0.08 7.50
C TYR A 87 -4.06 1.23 8.22
N VAL A 88 -3.72 1.30 9.50
CA VAL A 88 -3.66 2.56 10.25
C VAL A 88 -2.20 3.01 10.36
N ILE A 89 -1.98 4.28 10.07
CA ILE A 89 -0.67 4.92 10.18
C ILE A 89 -0.75 5.96 11.28
N GLY A 90 0.26 5.97 12.17
CA GLY A 90 0.27 6.90 13.29
C GLY A 90 1.61 6.97 14.00
N GLU A 91 1.67 7.82 15.02
CA GLU A 91 2.82 7.98 15.89
C GLU A 91 2.73 7.04 17.10
N VAL A 92 3.76 6.23 17.32
CA VAL A 92 3.90 5.43 18.54
C VAL A 92 4.34 6.33 19.68
N ARG A 93 3.52 6.44 20.73
CA ARG A 93 3.82 7.30 21.87
C ARG A 93 5.09 6.86 22.60
N GLY A 94 5.89 7.85 22.97
CA GLY A 94 7.17 7.62 23.68
C GLY A 94 8.32 7.14 22.78
N LYS A 95 8.10 6.95 21.47
CA LYS A 95 9.14 6.47 20.55
C LYS A 95 9.45 7.42 19.39
N GLU A 96 8.73 8.52 19.26
CA GLU A 96 8.87 9.51 18.16
C GLU A 96 9.07 8.87 16.78
N ARG A 97 8.38 7.78 16.53
CA ARG A 97 8.41 7.07 15.25
C ARG A 97 7.01 6.81 14.72
N ALA A 98 6.89 6.87 13.41
CA ALA A 98 5.68 6.41 12.72
C ALA A 98 5.63 4.88 12.67
N MET A 99 4.42 4.34 12.68
CA MET A 99 4.16 2.92 12.51
C MET A 99 2.97 2.73 11.58
N THR A 100 3.06 1.70 10.74
CA THR A 100 1.97 1.20 9.90
C THR A 100 1.50 -0.12 10.50
N CYS A 101 0.23 -0.18 10.92
CA CYS A 101 -0.37 -1.38 11.51
C CYS A 101 -1.47 -1.90 10.58
N ALA A 102 -1.37 -3.15 10.16
CA ALA A 102 -2.43 -3.84 9.43
C ALA A 102 -3.56 -4.17 10.41
N LEU A 103 -4.80 -3.74 10.11
CA LEU A 103 -5.91 -3.88 11.05
C LEU A 103 -6.28 -5.34 11.33
N GLU A 104 -6.12 -6.24 10.37
CA GLU A 104 -6.39 -7.68 10.56
C GLU A 104 -5.42 -8.37 11.54
N ARG A 105 -4.34 -7.68 11.93
CA ARG A 105 -3.38 -8.15 12.94
C ARG A 105 -3.61 -7.54 14.33
N VAL A 106 -4.60 -6.68 14.44
CA VAL A 106 -5.05 -6.12 15.72
C VAL A 106 -5.90 -7.15 16.44
N LYS A 107 -5.52 -7.50 17.66
CA LYS A 107 -6.26 -8.41 18.55
C LYS A 107 -7.27 -7.66 19.40
N GLU A 108 -6.83 -6.53 19.91
CA GLU A 108 -7.64 -5.63 20.73
C GLU A 108 -7.36 -4.18 20.32
N ILE A 109 -8.39 -3.38 20.30
CA ILE A 109 -8.31 -1.93 20.11
C ILE A 109 -9.17 -1.24 21.16
N GLU A 110 -8.66 -0.19 21.74
CA GLU A 110 -9.38 0.61 22.74
C GLU A 110 -9.09 2.08 22.52
N LEU A 111 -10.14 2.87 22.44
CA LEU A 111 -10.05 4.32 22.36
C LEU A 111 -9.82 4.89 23.76
N LEU A 112 -8.63 5.42 24.01
CA LEU A 112 -8.28 5.95 25.31
C LEU A 112 -8.99 7.27 25.58
N GLU A 113 -9.52 7.40 26.81
CA GLU A 113 -10.08 8.66 27.27
C GLU A 113 -8.95 9.69 27.49
N GLY A 114 -9.28 10.96 27.33
CA GLY A 114 -8.33 12.04 27.60
C GLY A 114 -8.47 13.23 26.64
N SER A 115 -7.59 14.21 26.86
CA SER A 115 -7.55 15.42 26.04
C SER A 115 -6.92 15.17 24.66
N LYS A 116 -7.21 16.05 23.70
CA LYS A 116 -6.61 16.02 22.37
C LYS A 116 -5.09 16.02 22.43
N VAL A 117 -4.48 15.09 21.71
CA VAL A 117 -3.04 14.89 21.62
C VAL A 117 -2.51 15.45 20.30
N LYS A 118 -1.31 16.03 20.34
CA LYS A 118 -0.63 16.50 19.12
C LYS A 118 0.51 15.55 18.74
N PHE A 119 0.73 15.42 17.44
CA PHE A 119 1.93 14.76 16.92
C PHE A 119 3.19 15.50 17.34
N SER A 120 4.28 14.74 17.52
CA SER A 120 5.61 15.34 17.70
C SER A 120 5.96 16.25 16.50
N PRO A 121 6.73 17.33 16.70
CA PRO A 121 7.07 18.25 15.63
C PRO A 121 7.71 17.55 14.41
N LYS A 122 8.56 16.55 14.65
CA LYS A 122 9.24 15.75 13.64
C LYS A 122 8.26 14.96 12.76
N LEU A 123 7.22 14.38 13.35
CA LEU A 123 6.28 13.51 12.63
C LEU A 123 5.11 14.26 12.03
N ARG A 124 4.76 15.43 12.56
CA ARG A 124 3.63 16.25 12.07
C ARG A 124 3.75 16.59 10.60
N ALA A 125 4.97 16.84 10.11
CA ALA A 125 5.22 17.20 8.72
C ALA A 125 5.04 16.01 7.77
N ILE A 126 5.40 14.80 8.22
CA ILE A 126 5.44 13.60 7.38
C ILE A 126 4.19 12.72 7.51
N LEU A 127 3.44 12.80 8.63
CA LEU A 127 2.21 12.02 8.85
C LEU A 127 1.01 12.66 8.14
N LYS A 128 1.15 12.84 6.83
CA LYS A 128 0.09 13.24 5.89
C LYS A 128 0.07 12.22 4.77
N PRO A 129 -1.12 11.75 4.31
CA PRO A 129 -1.23 10.68 3.33
C PRO A 129 -0.35 10.89 2.09
N GLU A 130 -0.43 12.07 1.50
CA GLU A 130 0.28 12.48 0.29
C GLU A 130 1.79 12.54 0.47
N VAL A 131 2.28 12.88 1.68
CA VAL A 131 3.72 12.98 1.98
C VAL A 131 4.28 11.63 2.41
N TYR A 132 3.52 10.90 3.24
CA TYR A 132 4.02 9.66 3.84
C TYR A 132 4.29 8.59 2.81
N PHE A 133 3.45 8.50 1.78
CA PHE A 133 3.53 7.49 0.73
C PHE A 133 3.91 8.05 -0.66
N GLU A 134 4.44 9.27 -0.74
CA GLU A 134 4.70 9.98 -1.99
C GLU A 134 5.44 9.13 -3.04
N HIS A 135 6.45 8.38 -2.63
CA HIS A 135 7.24 7.53 -3.53
C HIS A 135 7.10 6.04 -3.22
N CYS A 136 5.98 5.64 -2.59
CA CYS A 136 5.74 4.26 -2.24
C CYS A 136 4.73 3.64 -3.20
N PHE A 137 5.07 2.51 -3.79
CA PHE A 137 4.09 1.69 -4.51
C PHE A 137 2.96 1.26 -3.56
N GLY A 138 3.33 0.65 -2.43
CA GLY A 138 2.38 0.13 -1.45
C GLY A 138 2.53 0.79 -0.06
N ILE A 139 2.68 -0.06 0.95
CA ILE A 139 2.66 0.34 2.36
C ILE A 139 4.05 0.39 3.01
N ILE A 140 5.07 -0.06 2.32
CA ILE A 140 6.44 -0.13 2.84
C ILE A 140 7.17 1.16 2.48
N ARG A 141 7.74 1.79 3.51
CA ARG A 141 8.50 3.05 3.38
C ARG A 141 9.98 2.86 3.73
N GLN A 142 10.56 1.77 3.24
CA GLN A 142 11.99 1.52 3.32
C GLN A 142 12.71 2.10 2.10
N PHE A 143 14.01 2.32 2.22
CA PHE A 143 14.92 2.80 1.19
C PHE A 143 14.60 4.21 0.65
N GLU A 144 15.58 4.83 0.01
CA GLU A 144 15.37 6.06 -0.74
C GLU A 144 14.78 5.74 -2.12
N PRO A 145 13.94 6.64 -2.67
CA PRO A 145 13.37 6.43 -3.99
C PRO A 145 14.44 6.50 -5.08
N ILE A 146 14.30 5.66 -6.08
CA ILE A 146 15.18 5.57 -7.24
C ILE A 146 14.35 5.57 -8.53
N THR A 147 14.97 6.01 -9.62
CA THR A 147 14.37 5.84 -10.94
C THR A 147 14.57 4.41 -11.41
N ILE A 148 13.48 3.70 -11.67
CA ILE A 148 13.48 2.35 -12.23
C ILE A 148 12.95 2.45 -13.64
N ARG A 149 13.74 1.97 -14.61
CA ARG A 149 13.30 1.79 -15.98
C ARG A 149 12.96 0.33 -16.22
N PHE A 150 11.80 0.08 -16.79
CA PHE A 150 11.34 -1.26 -17.12
C PHE A 150 10.66 -1.30 -18.49
N ARG A 151 10.70 -2.46 -19.12
CA ARG A 151 10.03 -2.76 -20.39
C ARG A 151 8.82 -3.62 -20.13
N ALA A 152 7.68 -3.20 -20.65
CA ALA A 152 6.48 -4.01 -20.69
C ALA A 152 6.26 -4.47 -22.14
N PHE A 153 6.09 -5.79 -22.31
CA PHE A 153 5.81 -6.40 -23.61
C PHE A 153 4.31 -6.44 -23.88
N TRP A 154 3.94 -6.33 -25.15
CA TRP A 154 2.55 -6.42 -25.55
C TRP A 154 1.90 -7.75 -25.09
N PRO A 155 0.65 -7.74 -24.62
CA PRO A 155 -0.28 -6.61 -24.44
C PRO A 155 -0.17 -5.90 -23.07
N GLN A 156 0.78 -6.27 -22.22
CA GLN A 156 0.89 -5.74 -20.85
C GLN A 156 1.21 -4.25 -20.81
N ASP A 157 1.92 -3.75 -21.83
CA ASP A 157 2.22 -2.32 -21.94
C ASP A 157 0.96 -1.45 -22.07
N ALA A 158 -0.07 -1.93 -22.79
CA ALA A 158 -1.35 -1.24 -22.90
C ALA A 158 -2.06 -1.15 -21.55
N TYR A 159 -2.11 -2.26 -20.77
CA TYR A 159 -2.69 -2.25 -19.43
C TYR A 159 -1.97 -1.30 -18.48
N LEU A 160 -0.64 -1.19 -18.58
CA LEU A 160 0.15 -0.28 -17.75
C LEU A 160 0.03 1.20 -18.16
N LYS A 161 -0.43 1.47 -19.40
CA LYS A 161 -0.85 2.82 -19.83
C LYS A 161 -2.20 3.20 -19.21
N ASP A 162 -3.14 2.26 -19.17
CA ASP A 162 -4.48 2.47 -18.62
C ASP A 162 -4.43 2.59 -17.08
N VAL A 163 -3.63 1.73 -16.43
CA VAL A 163 -3.47 1.70 -14.97
C VAL A 163 -1.98 1.73 -14.62
N PRO A 164 -1.38 2.92 -14.47
CA PRO A 164 0.01 3.06 -14.12
C PRO A 164 0.37 2.47 -12.76
N LEU A 165 1.57 1.89 -12.62
CA LEU A 165 2.08 1.37 -11.34
C LEU A 165 2.17 2.44 -10.26
N HIS A 166 2.50 3.66 -10.64
CA HIS A 166 2.68 4.79 -9.75
C HIS A 166 2.44 6.11 -10.50
N ALA A 167 2.03 7.16 -9.79
CA ALA A 167 1.78 8.48 -10.37
C ALA A 167 3.00 9.10 -11.09
N SER A 168 4.22 8.65 -10.77
CA SER A 168 5.44 9.07 -11.45
C SER A 168 5.76 8.30 -12.72
N GLN A 169 4.92 7.36 -13.14
CA GLN A 169 5.19 6.57 -14.36
C GLN A 169 5.11 7.45 -15.60
N ILE A 170 6.16 7.39 -16.41
CA ILE A 170 6.24 8.03 -17.71
C ILE A 170 6.64 7.02 -18.77
N GLU A 171 6.11 7.18 -19.98
CA GLU A 171 6.56 6.46 -21.17
C GLU A 171 7.83 7.12 -21.71
N VAL A 172 8.88 6.33 -22.00
CA VAL A 172 10.15 6.82 -22.50
C VAL A 172 10.50 6.28 -23.90
N ASN A 173 9.92 5.17 -24.29
CA ASN A 173 10.06 4.59 -25.63
C ASN A 173 8.90 3.66 -25.93
N HIS A 174 8.48 3.59 -27.19
CA HIS A 174 7.40 2.72 -27.65
C HIS A 174 7.72 2.09 -29.01
N THR A 175 7.35 0.82 -29.15
CA THR A 175 7.38 0.06 -30.41
C THR A 175 6.08 -0.75 -30.52
N GLU A 176 5.91 -1.50 -31.61
CA GLU A 176 4.77 -2.40 -31.76
C GLU A 176 4.80 -3.58 -30.76
N ASP A 177 6.00 -3.99 -30.30
CA ASP A 177 6.18 -5.16 -29.45
C ASP A 177 6.25 -4.82 -27.96
N TYR A 178 6.63 -3.59 -27.61
CA TYR A 178 6.83 -3.18 -26.21
C TYR A 178 6.80 -1.68 -26.01
N THR A 179 6.60 -1.29 -24.73
CA THR A 179 6.80 0.08 -24.27
C THR A 179 7.79 0.08 -23.09
N ASP A 180 8.75 1.00 -23.09
CA ASP A 180 9.64 1.26 -21.95
C ASP A 180 9.05 2.40 -21.11
N PHE A 181 9.01 2.15 -19.81
CA PHE A 181 8.53 3.11 -18.81
C PHE A 181 9.63 3.45 -17.80
N GLU A 182 9.52 4.62 -17.20
CA GLU A 182 10.28 5.00 -16.00
C GLU A 182 9.31 5.33 -14.87
N VAL A 183 9.69 4.92 -13.64
CA VAL A 183 9.01 5.28 -12.40
C VAL A 183 10.02 5.74 -11.35
N PHE A 184 9.65 6.72 -10.52
CA PHE A 184 10.48 7.18 -9.39
C PHE A 184 9.84 6.71 -8.09
N VAL A 185 10.34 5.60 -7.53
CA VAL A 185 9.72 4.90 -6.40
C VAL A 185 10.76 4.26 -5.50
N ARG A 186 10.35 3.93 -4.28
CA ARG A 186 11.16 3.15 -3.33
C ARG A 186 11.22 1.68 -3.76
N PRO A 187 12.41 1.08 -3.86
CA PRO A 187 12.61 -0.31 -4.33
C PRO A 187 12.26 -1.31 -3.21
N THR A 188 11.02 -1.30 -2.77
CA THR A 188 10.53 -2.07 -1.62
C THR A 188 10.03 -3.45 -2.02
N TYR A 189 9.87 -4.32 -1.03
CA TYR A 189 9.37 -5.68 -1.21
C TYR A 189 8.01 -5.74 -1.93
N ASP A 190 7.07 -4.86 -1.56
CA ASP A 190 5.75 -4.80 -2.18
C ASP A 190 5.79 -4.34 -3.65
N LEU A 191 6.74 -3.48 -4.01
CA LEU A 191 7.02 -3.14 -5.41
C LEU A 191 7.60 -4.33 -6.16
N LYS A 192 8.60 -5.03 -5.59
CA LYS A 192 9.18 -6.23 -6.21
C LYS A 192 8.12 -7.29 -6.49
N GLN A 193 7.24 -7.54 -5.52
CA GLN A 193 6.11 -8.46 -5.70
C GLN A 193 5.21 -8.05 -6.85
N GLU A 194 4.90 -6.75 -6.98
CA GLU A 194 4.08 -6.25 -8.09
C GLU A 194 4.75 -6.45 -9.43
N LEU A 195 6.04 -6.13 -9.54
CA LEU A 195 6.80 -6.31 -10.77
C LEU A 195 6.88 -7.78 -11.19
N LEU A 196 6.99 -8.71 -10.24
CA LEU A 196 6.97 -10.16 -10.49
C LEU A 196 5.60 -10.68 -10.92
N TRP A 197 4.51 -9.99 -10.57
CA TRP A 197 3.16 -10.35 -11.00
C TRP A 197 3.03 -10.37 -12.52
N TYR A 198 3.77 -9.51 -13.22
CA TYR A 198 3.74 -9.42 -14.68
C TYR A 198 4.55 -10.51 -15.38
N ARG A 199 5.28 -11.34 -14.64
CA ARG A 199 6.02 -12.52 -15.15
C ARG A 199 6.94 -12.18 -16.32
N ASP A 200 6.81 -12.92 -17.43
CA ASP A 200 7.57 -12.76 -18.69
C ASP A 200 7.18 -11.50 -19.49
N LYS A 201 6.13 -10.81 -19.07
CA LYS A 201 5.63 -9.60 -19.74
C LYS A 201 6.25 -8.31 -19.23
N LEU A 202 7.17 -8.39 -18.28
CA LEU A 202 7.89 -7.22 -17.78
C LEU A 202 9.35 -7.57 -17.51
N ALA A 203 10.27 -6.67 -17.93
CA ALA A 203 11.70 -6.78 -17.66
C ALA A 203 12.26 -5.48 -17.11
N ILE A 204 13.04 -5.56 -16.03
CA ILE A 204 13.77 -4.41 -15.48
C ILE A 204 14.99 -4.12 -16.36
N LEU A 205 15.13 -2.86 -16.77
CA LEU A 205 16.24 -2.40 -17.60
C LEU A 205 17.32 -1.69 -16.76
N SER A 206 16.91 -0.86 -15.82
CA SER A 206 17.82 -0.13 -14.91
C SER A 206 17.14 0.27 -13.60
N PRO A 207 17.88 0.60 -12.51
CA PRO A 207 19.33 0.53 -12.42
C PRO A 207 19.82 -0.92 -12.32
N GLU A 208 21.08 -1.17 -12.67
CA GLU A 208 21.65 -2.52 -12.73
C GLU A 208 21.58 -3.26 -11.39
N LEU A 209 21.81 -2.58 -10.27
CA LEU A 209 21.69 -3.20 -8.95
C LEU A 209 20.29 -3.73 -8.69
N PHE A 210 19.26 -2.96 -8.99
CA PHE A 210 17.87 -3.39 -8.82
C PHE A 210 17.51 -4.53 -9.81
N ARG A 211 18.03 -4.46 -11.04
CA ARG A 211 17.86 -5.52 -12.04
C ARG A 211 18.48 -6.84 -11.57
N GLN A 212 19.69 -6.80 -11.02
CA GLN A 212 20.36 -8.01 -10.49
C GLN A 212 19.64 -8.58 -9.28
N ASP A 213 19.12 -7.73 -8.40
CA ASP A 213 18.30 -8.12 -7.28
C ASP A 213 17.02 -8.89 -7.77
N MET A 214 16.32 -8.35 -8.75
CA MET A 214 15.18 -9.04 -9.36
C MET A 214 15.56 -10.39 -10.02
N ILE A 215 16.73 -10.46 -10.66
CA ILE A 215 17.25 -11.71 -11.23
C ILE A 215 17.51 -12.76 -10.13
N GLN A 216 18.05 -12.34 -8.99
CA GLN A 216 18.27 -13.26 -7.85
C GLN A 216 16.94 -13.80 -7.31
N VAL A 217 15.93 -12.94 -7.16
CA VAL A 217 14.56 -13.37 -6.76
C VAL A 217 14.00 -14.39 -7.75
N LEU A 218 14.12 -14.14 -9.05
CA LEU A 218 13.63 -15.06 -10.09
C LEU A 218 14.37 -16.42 -10.06
N ARG A 219 15.69 -16.41 -9.84
CA ARG A 219 16.48 -17.64 -9.69
C ARG A 219 16.06 -18.43 -8.45
N ALA A 220 15.89 -17.78 -7.31
CA ALA A 220 15.39 -18.41 -6.11
C ALA A 220 13.98 -18.97 -6.30
N THR A 221 13.12 -18.24 -7.01
CA THR A 221 11.79 -18.71 -7.38
C THR A 221 11.86 -19.97 -8.24
N LEU A 222 12.69 -19.97 -9.28
CA LEU A 222 12.89 -21.15 -10.15
C LEU A 222 13.39 -22.35 -9.34
N SER A 223 14.42 -22.15 -8.51
CA SER A 223 14.94 -23.20 -7.64
C SER A 223 13.88 -23.77 -6.70
N GLY A 224 13.01 -22.92 -6.14
CA GLY A 224 11.87 -23.36 -5.33
C GLY A 224 10.89 -24.27 -6.09
N TYR A 225 10.64 -23.99 -7.38
CA TYR A 225 9.82 -24.86 -8.23
C TYR A 225 10.51 -26.20 -8.53
N GLU A 226 11.83 -26.20 -8.69
CA GLU A 226 12.62 -27.42 -9.00
C GLU A 226 12.82 -28.32 -7.78
N THR A 227 13.01 -27.73 -6.59
CA THR A 227 13.39 -28.49 -5.37
C THR A 227 12.24 -28.68 -4.38
N GLY A 228 11.21 -27.84 -4.44
CA GLY A 228 10.16 -27.77 -3.44
C GLY A 228 10.57 -27.06 -2.13
N GLU A 229 11.77 -26.47 -2.09
CA GLU A 229 12.32 -25.79 -0.92
C GLU A 229 12.38 -24.27 -1.15
N SER A 230 12.16 -23.49 -0.07
CA SER A 230 12.35 -22.05 -0.11
C SER A 230 13.81 -21.69 0.11
N HIS A 231 14.41 -20.97 -0.81
CA HIS A 231 15.73 -20.37 -0.63
C HIS A 231 15.54 -18.95 -0.12
N ALA A 232 15.92 -18.72 1.15
CA ALA A 232 15.92 -17.37 1.71
C ALA A 232 16.88 -16.49 0.90
N ILE A 233 16.36 -15.38 0.40
CA ILE A 233 17.19 -14.30 -0.13
C ILE A 233 17.37 -13.36 1.06
N ASP A 234 18.62 -13.12 1.48
CA ASP A 234 18.92 -12.13 2.50
C ASP A 234 18.47 -10.75 1.97
N GLU A 235 17.43 -10.19 2.58
CA GLU A 235 16.85 -8.87 2.25
C GLU A 235 17.53 -7.75 3.04
#